data_db1c45cfabaef4620dc677eda28e47ee
#
_entry.id   db1c45cfabaef4620dc677eda28e47ee
#
_cell.length_a   1.000
_cell.length_b   1.000
_cell.length_c   1.000
_cell.angle_alpha   90.00
_cell.angle_beta   90.00
_cell.angle_gamma   90.00
#
_symmetry.space_group_name_H-M   'P 1'
#
loop_
_entity.id
_entity.type
_entity.pdbx_description
1 polymer ?
#
loop_
_entity_poly.entity_id
_entity_poly.type
_entity_poly.pdbx_seq_one_letter_code
_entity_poly.pdbx_strand_id
1 'polypeptide(L)'
;RYVQAQRSFVPQYTATASFSVKSGYVGTTDLVDSTQYYDNQAAEQVVSSFPYIICSEAMQERICLALNTSWINGTVTASSIGETNIFTLTVTSTNPQDAYDILNAVIQNYPQVASFVIGGTQLSMIEEPQVPTVPVNTFRGSRSAAKGVAAGLLLGLALTLLMAIGRKTVRTADDLKRSTSVPCMGTIPAIQVKRRR
;
A
#
# COMPACT_ATOMS: atom_id res chain seq x y z
N ARG A 1 0.72 -11.73 17.00
CA ARG A 1 0.67 -10.51 16.16
C ARG A 1 0.81 -10.80 14.67
N TYR A 2 1.74 -11.68 14.24
CA TYR A 2 1.88 -12.06 12.82
C TYR A 2 0.59 -12.69 12.27
N VAL A 3 0.05 -13.70 12.96
CA VAL A 3 -1.19 -14.40 12.59
C VAL A 3 -2.39 -13.44 12.56
N GLN A 4 -2.44 -12.49 13.48
CA GLN A 4 -3.50 -11.48 13.54
C GLN A 4 -3.39 -10.47 12.39
N ALA A 5 -2.16 -10.04 12.03
CA ALA A 5 -1.91 -9.19 10.88
C ALA A 5 -2.23 -9.87 9.54
N GLN A 6 -2.01 -11.19 9.45
CA GLN A 6 -2.37 -11.97 8.27
C GLN A 6 -3.90 -12.14 8.13
N ARG A 7 -4.62 -12.28 9.24
CA ARG A 7 -6.09 -12.38 9.24
C ARG A 7 -6.78 -11.05 8.91
N SER A 8 -6.14 -9.93 9.19
CA SER A 8 -6.65 -8.58 8.88
C SER A 8 -6.17 -8.02 7.55
N PHE A 9 -5.37 -8.77 6.80
CA PHE A 9 -4.90 -8.35 5.48
C PHE A 9 -6.02 -8.51 4.46
N VAL A 10 -6.44 -7.39 3.89
CA VAL A 10 -7.40 -7.35 2.79
C VAL A 10 -6.64 -7.03 1.51
N PRO A 11 -6.57 -7.94 0.53
CA PRO A 11 -5.95 -7.64 -0.76
C PRO A 11 -6.71 -6.54 -1.47
N GLN A 12 -6.00 -5.65 -2.15
CA GLN A 12 -6.57 -4.59 -2.97
C GLN A 12 -6.09 -4.75 -4.40
N TYR A 13 -7.03 -4.69 -5.32
CA TYR A 13 -6.80 -4.81 -6.75
C TYR A 13 -7.11 -3.47 -7.40
N THR A 14 -6.30 -3.10 -8.38
CA THR A 14 -6.44 -1.81 -9.05
C THR A 14 -6.56 -2.05 -10.56
N ALA A 15 -7.66 -1.58 -11.12
CA ALA A 15 -7.87 -1.49 -12.56
C ALA A 15 -7.62 -0.04 -13.01
N THR A 16 -6.97 0.14 -14.15
CA THR A 16 -6.63 1.44 -14.73
C THR A 16 -7.07 1.54 -16.18
N ALA A 17 -7.43 2.75 -16.59
CA ALA A 17 -7.67 3.09 -18.00
C ALA A 17 -7.13 4.50 -18.24
N SER A 18 -6.45 4.69 -19.37
CA SER A 18 -5.84 5.98 -19.73
C SER A 18 -6.53 6.59 -20.94
N PHE A 19 -6.74 7.90 -20.89
CA PHE A 19 -7.44 8.67 -21.91
C PHE A 19 -6.62 9.89 -22.32
N SER A 20 -6.66 10.21 -23.62
CA SER A 20 -6.25 11.51 -24.14
C SER A 20 -7.46 12.43 -24.20
N VAL A 21 -7.27 13.64 -23.70
CA VAL A 21 -8.28 14.70 -23.73
C VAL A 21 -7.96 15.63 -24.88
N LYS A 22 -8.99 15.96 -25.67
CA LYS A 22 -8.92 17.03 -26.67
C LYS A 22 -9.93 18.11 -26.30
N SER A 23 -9.47 19.36 -26.22
CA SER A 23 -10.36 20.48 -26.07
C SER A 23 -11.21 20.64 -27.35
N GLY A 24 -12.48 20.96 -27.18
CA GLY A 24 -13.36 21.28 -28.33
C GLY A 24 -13.03 22.63 -29.00
N TYR A 25 -11.92 23.27 -28.60
CA TYR A 25 -11.51 24.55 -29.15
C TYR A 25 -10.88 24.37 -30.53
N VAL A 26 -11.61 24.74 -31.56
CA VAL A 26 -11.12 24.84 -32.94
C VAL A 26 -10.51 26.23 -33.09
N GLY A 27 -9.21 26.37 -32.75
CA GLY A 27 -8.47 27.61 -33.01
C GLY A 27 -8.36 27.87 -34.50
N THR A 28 -8.68 29.07 -34.93
CA THR A 28 -8.59 29.53 -36.34
C THR A 28 -7.15 29.90 -36.77
N THR A 29 -6.16 29.63 -35.95
CA THR A 29 -4.74 29.97 -36.20
C THR A 29 -3.86 28.72 -36.11
N ASP A 30 -3.03 28.54 -37.14
CA ASP A 30 -2.10 27.42 -37.36
C ASP A 30 -0.97 27.23 -36.31
N LEU A 31 -1.20 27.56 -35.06
CA LEU A 31 -0.21 27.40 -34.00
C LEU A 31 -0.47 26.10 -33.23
N VAL A 32 0.26 25.05 -33.59
CA VAL A 32 0.26 23.72 -32.94
C VAL A 32 0.46 23.82 -31.42
N ASP A 33 1.26 24.77 -30.96
CA ASP A 33 1.58 25.01 -29.54
C ASP A 33 0.35 25.45 -28.71
N SER A 34 -0.56 26.21 -29.30
CA SER A 34 -1.76 26.67 -28.59
C SER A 34 -2.76 25.54 -28.36
N THR A 35 -2.90 24.62 -29.31
CA THR A 35 -3.81 23.47 -29.20
C THR A 35 -3.40 22.52 -28.05
N GLN A 36 -2.11 22.26 -27.94
CA GLN A 36 -1.58 21.40 -26.88
C GLN A 36 -1.79 22.02 -25.49
N TYR A 37 -1.59 23.32 -25.36
CA TYR A 37 -1.86 24.03 -24.10
C TYR A 37 -3.33 23.91 -23.66
N TYR A 38 -4.27 24.11 -24.58
CA TYR A 38 -5.71 23.97 -24.27
C TYR A 38 -6.11 22.53 -23.98
N ASP A 39 -5.50 21.55 -24.64
CA ASP A 39 -5.73 20.13 -24.38
C ASP A 39 -5.21 19.73 -22.99
N ASN A 40 -4.06 20.24 -22.58
CA ASN A 40 -3.52 20.03 -21.24
C ASN A 40 -4.41 20.65 -20.16
N GLN A 41 -4.86 21.90 -20.37
CA GLN A 41 -5.81 22.55 -19.45
C GLN A 41 -7.14 21.79 -19.37
N ALA A 42 -7.65 21.29 -20.49
CA ALA A 42 -8.85 20.49 -20.51
C ALA A 42 -8.67 19.19 -19.71
N ALA A 43 -7.51 18.52 -19.79
CA ALA A 43 -7.21 17.33 -18.99
C ALA A 43 -7.18 17.65 -17.48
N GLU A 44 -6.55 18.75 -17.08
CA GLU A 44 -6.53 19.20 -15.67
C GLU A 44 -7.95 19.54 -15.17
N GLN A 45 -8.77 20.17 -15.99
CA GLN A 45 -10.16 20.47 -15.65
C GLN A 45 -10.99 19.19 -15.48
N VAL A 46 -10.79 18.19 -16.35
CA VAL A 46 -11.42 16.87 -16.22
C VAL A 46 -11.05 16.25 -14.87
N VAL A 47 -9.75 16.21 -14.54
CA VAL A 47 -9.26 15.61 -13.28
C VAL A 47 -9.77 16.37 -12.07
N SER A 48 -9.78 17.69 -12.10
CA SER A 48 -10.23 18.50 -10.95
C SER A 48 -11.74 18.39 -10.70
N SER A 49 -12.54 18.24 -11.77
CA SER A 49 -14.00 18.08 -11.68
C SER A 49 -14.43 16.63 -11.43
N PHE A 50 -13.57 15.65 -11.72
CA PHE A 50 -13.88 14.23 -11.62
C PHE A 50 -14.44 13.79 -10.26
N PRO A 51 -13.84 14.16 -9.10
CA PRO A 51 -14.36 13.76 -7.80
C PRO A 51 -15.81 14.24 -7.57
N TYR A 52 -16.15 15.41 -8.06
CA TYR A 52 -17.50 15.96 -7.94
C TYR A 52 -18.50 15.22 -8.82
N ILE A 53 -18.08 14.86 -10.03
CA ILE A 53 -18.92 14.12 -10.99
C ILE A 53 -19.16 12.70 -10.49
N ILE A 54 -18.11 11.99 -10.07
CA ILE A 54 -18.22 10.59 -9.61
C ILE A 54 -19.03 10.46 -8.31
N CYS A 55 -18.96 11.47 -7.43
CA CYS A 55 -19.73 11.51 -6.19
C CYS A 55 -21.17 12.02 -6.39
N SER A 56 -21.52 12.47 -7.58
CA SER A 56 -22.90 12.91 -7.86
C SER A 56 -23.87 11.74 -7.79
N GLU A 57 -25.07 12.00 -7.26
CA GLU A 57 -26.14 11.00 -7.15
C GLU A 57 -26.47 10.37 -8.52
N ALA A 58 -26.53 11.19 -9.56
CA ALA A 58 -26.79 10.75 -10.92
C ALA A 58 -25.73 9.77 -11.47
N MET A 59 -24.45 9.96 -11.13
CA MET A 59 -23.39 9.07 -11.57
C MET A 59 -23.38 7.76 -10.75
N GLN A 60 -23.54 7.87 -9.44
CA GLN A 60 -23.62 6.70 -8.57
C GLN A 60 -24.79 5.79 -8.89
N GLU A 61 -25.97 6.36 -9.13
CA GLU A 61 -27.15 5.61 -9.55
C GLU A 61 -26.90 4.86 -10.86
N ARG A 62 -26.31 5.51 -11.86
CA ARG A 62 -25.98 4.86 -13.14
C ARG A 62 -24.97 3.72 -12.99
N ILE A 63 -23.93 3.91 -12.18
CA ILE A 63 -22.94 2.85 -11.89
C ILE A 63 -23.62 1.68 -11.18
N CYS A 64 -24.42 1.94 -10.16
CA CYS A 64 -25.15 0.91 -9.43
C CYS A 64 -26.11 0.14 -10.33
N LEU A 65 -26.83 0.83 -11.22
CA LEU A 65 -27.70 0.19 -12.21
C LEU A 65 -26.92 -0.67 -13.21
N ALA A 66 -25.78 -0.16 -13.71
CA ALA A 66 -24.93 -0.90 -14.65
C ALA A 66 -24.34 -2.18 -14.01
N LEU A 67 -24.01 -2.12 -12.71
CA LEU A 67 -23.45 -3.23 -11.96
C LEU A 67 -24.53 -4.14 -11.32
N ASN A 68 -25.80 -3.76 -11.40
CA ASN A 68 -26.92 -4.40 -10.72
C ASN A 68 -26.66 -4.58 -9.21
N THR A 69 -26.13 -3.54 -8.56
CA THR A 69 -25.77 -3.51 -7.13
C THR A 69 -26.40 -2.30 -6.45
N SER A 70 -26.54 -2.38 -5.12
CA SER A 70 -27.04 -1.25 -4.32
C SER A 70 -25.94 -0.31 -3.85
N TRP A 71 -24.67 -0.67 -4.03
CA TRP A 71 -23.53 0.09 -3.57
C TRP A 71 -22.25 -0.25 -4.37
N ILE A 72 -21.32 0.70 -4.45
CA ILE A 72 -20.07 0.54 -5.19
C ILE A 72 -18.99 0.01 -4.24
N ASN A 73 -18.49 -1.21 -4.49
CA ASN A 73 -17.42 -1.84 -3.72
C ASN A 73 -16.04 -1.41 -4.24
N GLY A 74 -15.72 -0.14 -4.17
CA GLY A 74 -14.44 0.37 -4.64
C GLY A 74 -14.32 1.87 -4.54
N THR A 75 -13.09 2.35 -4.70
CA THR A 75 -12.77 3.77 -4.77
C THR A 75 -12.33 4.12 -6.18
N VAL A 76 -12.94 5.13 -6.75
CA VAL A 76 -12.61 5.64 -8.09
C VAL A 76 -11.84 6.94 -7.94
N THR A 77 -10.69 7.04 -8.60
CA THR A 77 -9.84 8.24 -8.62
C THR A 77 -9.41 8.57 -10.03
N ALA A 78 -9.14 9.85 -10.28
CA ALA A 78 -8.55 10.32 -11.52
C ALA A 78 -7.25 11.06 -11.23
N SER A 79 -6.29 10.94 -12.11
CA SER A 79 -5.01 11.65 -12.05
C SER A 79 -4.58 12.08 -13.46
N SER A 80 -4.00 13.26 -13.60
CA SER A 80 -3.32 13.70 -14.82
C SER A 80 -1.85 13.30 -14.77
N ILE A 81 -1.28 13.05 -15.93
CA ILE A 81 0.16 12.86 -16.08
C ILE A 81 0.73 14.25 -16.44
N GLY A 82 1.27 14.95 -15.46
CA GLY A 82 1.73 16.35 -15.50
C GLY A 82 1.99 16.94 -16.88
N GLU A 83 1.60 18.16 -17.14
CA GLU A 83 1.76 18.93 -18.40
C GLU A 83 1.42 18.17 -19.70
N THR A 84 0.61 17.09 -19.60
CA THR A 84 0.14 16.33 -20.76
C THR A 84 -1.39 16.36 -20.83
N ASN A 85 -1.92 16.10 -22.01
CA ASN A 85 -3.36 15.93 -22.21
C ASN A 85 -3.86 14.51 -21.87
N ILE A 86 -3.11 13.78 -21.05
CA ILE A 86 -3.44 12.40 -20.65
C ILE A 86 -3.95 12.39 -19.21
N PHE A 87 -5.08 11.74 -19.00
CA PHE A 87 -5.53 11.43 -17.65
C PHE A 87 -5.80 9.93 -17.49
N THR A 88 -5.59 9.44 -16.29
CA THR A 88 -5.77 8.03 -15.93
C THR A 88 -6.86 7.91 -14.90
N LEU A 89 -7.82 7.05 -15.17
CA LEU A 89 -8.81 6.59 -14.20
C LEU A 89 -8.27 5.35 -13.49
N THR A 90 -8.43 5.32 -12.19
CA THR A 90 -7.97 4.23 -11.34
C THR A 90 -9.11 3.81 -10.41
N VAL A 91 -9.45 2.53 -10.44
CA VAL A 91 -10.43 1.93 -9.53
C VAL A 91 -9.73 0.92 -8.64
N THR A 92 -9.87 1.08 -7.34
CA THR A 92 -9.33 0.16 -6.34
C THR A 92 -10.47 -0.54 -5.61
N SER A 93 -10.46 -1.87 -5.64
CA SER A 93 -11.45 -2.73 -4.97
C SER A 93 -10.78 -3.90 -4.25
N THR A 94 -11.52 -4.56 -3.39
CA THR A 94 -11.09 -5.81 -2.72
C THR A 94 -11.22 -7.04 -3.61
N ASN A 95 -11.96 -6.93 -4.72
CA ASN A 95 -12.18 -7.97 -5.70
C ASN A 95 -11.66 -7.48 -7.08
N PRO A 96 -10.85 -8.27 -7.79
CA PRO A 96 -10.34 -7.87 -9.10
C PRO A 96 -11.43 -7.66 -10.15
N GLN A 97 -12.47 -8.48 -10.12
CA GLN A 97 -13.59 -8.35 -11.06
C GLN A 97 -14.40 -7.09 -10.78
N ASP A 98 -14.68 -6.79 -9.51
CA ASP A 98 -15.39 -5.55 -9.13
C ASP A 98 -14.61 -4.30 -9.58
N ALA A 99 -13.27 -4.30 -9.43
CA ALA A 99 -12.44 -3.19 -9.87
C ALA A 99 -12.58 -2.94 -11.39
N TYR A 100 -12.58 -4.00 -12.17
CA TYR A 100 -12.76 -3.94 -13.62
C TYR A 100 -14.18 -3.51 -14.02
N ASP A 101 -15.21 -4.10 -13.42
CA ASP A 101 -16.60 -3.83 -13.74
C ASP A 101 -16.99 -2.39 -13.36
N ILE A 102 -16.54 -1.90 -12.20
CA ILE A 102 -16.73 -0.50 -11.79
C ILE A 102 -16.06 0.44 -12.78
N LEU A 103 -14.81 0.16 -13.18
CA LEU A 103 -14.08 0.98 -14.14
C LEU A 103 -14.82 1.07 -15.48
N ASN A 104 -15.31 -0.06 -16.01
CA ASN A 104 -16.09 -0.10 -17.24
C ASN A 104 -17.42 0.69 -17.10
N ALA A 105 -18.13 0.52 -15.99
CA ALA A 105 -19.36 1.25 -15.73
C ALA A 105 -19.10 2.77 -15.69
N VAL A 106 -17.99 3.20 -15.07
CA VAL A 106 -17.58 4.61 -15.06
C VAL A 106 -17.28 5.10 -16.47
N ILE A 107 -16.49 4.37 -17.26
CA ILE A 107 -16.10 4.76 -18.63
C ILE A 107 -17.31 4.93 -19.50
N GLN A 108 -18.29 4.05 -19.43
CA GLN A 108 -19.48 4.08 -20.25
C GLN A 108 -20.45 5.22 -19.88
N ASN A 109 -20.54 5.56 -18.60
CA ASN A 109 -21.51 6.54 -18.11
C ASN A 109 -20.92 7.95 -17.93
N TYR A 110 -19.60 8.07 -17.71
CA TYR A 110 -18.92 9.34 -17.45
C TYR A 110 -19.14 10.40 -18.54
N PRO A 111 -18.98 10.10 -19.86
CA PRO A 111 -19.14 11.09 -20.89
C PRO A 111 -20.53 11.74 -20.91
N GLN A 112 -21.56 10.98 -20.57
CA GLN A 112 -22.93 11.47 -20.55
C GLN A 112 -23.19 12.47 -19.41
N VAL A 113 -22.61 12.21 -18.23
CA VAL A 113 -22.74 13.08 -17.05
C VAL A 113 -21.77 14.26 -17.17
N ALA A 114 -20.55 14.01 -17.61
CA ALA A 114 -19.50 15.02 -17.74
C ALA A 114 -19.81 16.08 -18.81
N SER A 115 -20.55 15.75 -19.86
CA SER A 115 -20.89 16.68 -20.93
C SER A 115 -21.65 17.91 -20.43
N PHE A 116 -22.35 17.82 -19.32
CA PHE A 116 -23.04 18.98 -18.69
C PHE A 116 -22.05 19.88 -17.93
N VAL A 117 -20.92 19.37 -17.51
CA VAL A 117 -19.93 20.11 -16.70
C VAL A 117 -18.74 20.55 -17.54
N ILE A 118 -18.29 19.72 -18.46
CA ILE A 118 -17.09 19.91 -19.28
C ILE A 118 -17.51 19.91 -20.76
N GLY A 119 -18.31 20.93 -21.15
CA GLY A 119 -18.82 21.01 -22.50
C GLY A 119 -17.73 21.07 -23.57
N GLY A 120 -17.86 20.25 -24.62
CA GLY A 120 -16.99 20.30 -25.80
C GLY A 120 -15.71 19.48 -25.72
N THR A 121 -15.40 18.85 -24.58
CA THR A 121 -14.21 18.00 -24.42
C THR A 121 -14.42 16.60 -25.01
N GLN A 122 -13.49 16.16 -25.86
CA GLN A 122 -13.50 14.82 -26.44
C GLN A 122 -12.49 13.95 -25.71
N LEU A 123 -12.93 12.76 -25.30
CA LEU A 123 -12.10 11.75 -24.66
C LEU A 123 -11.81 10.63 -25.64
N SER A 124 -10.53 10.33 -25.85
CA SER A 124 -10.07 9.21 -26.66
C SER A 124 -9.34 8.22 -25.77
N MET A 125 -9.81 6.98 -25.71
CA MET A 125 -9.19 5.93 -24.93
C MET A 125 -7.85 5.54 -25.53
N ILE A 126 -6.80 5.50 -24.70
CA ILE A 126 -5.45 5.09 -25.09
C ILE A 126 -5.21 3.64 -24.63
N GLU A 127 -5.63 3.33 -23.41
CA GLU A 127 -5.42 2.03 -22.78
C GLU A 127 -6.76 1.49 -22.27
N GLU A 128 -7.07 0.28 -22.73
CA GLU A 128 -8.29 -0.43 -22.32
C GLU A 128 -8.13 -1.03 -20.92
N PRO A 129 -9.18 -1.01 -20.10
CA PRO A 129 -9.16 -1.60 -18.79
C PRO A 129 -8.94 -3.11 -18.87
N GLN A 130 -8.12 -3.63 -17.97
CA GLN A 130 -7.87 -5.07 -17.82
C GLN A 130 -8.19 -5.51 -16.40
N VAL A 131 -8.61 -6.77 -16.27
CA VAL A 131 -8.84 -7.37 -14.94
C VAL A 131 -7.50 -7.53 -14.23
N PRO A 132 -7.31 -6.90 -13.06
CA PRO A 132 -6.05 -7.00 -12.33
C PRO A 132 -5.85 -8.42 -11.78
N THR A 133 -4.71 -9.02 -12.08
CA THR A 133 -4.36 -10.38 -11.63
C THR A 133 -3.57 -10.42 -10.34
N VAL A 134 -2.95 -9.30 -9.96
CA VAL A 134 -2.07 -9.20 -8.78
C VAL A 134 -2.56 -8.07 -7.86
N PRO A 135 -2.65 -8.30 -6.54
CA PRO A 135 -3.00 -7.23 -5.62
C PRO A 135 -1.89 -6.19 -5.52
N VAL A 136 -2.28 -4.91 -5.46
CA VAL A 136 -1.33 -3.78 -5.37
C VAL A 136 -0.68 -3.69 -4.00
N ASN A 137 -1.43 -4.07 -2.95
CA ASN A 137 -0.89 -4.13 -1.60
C ASN A 137 -0.30 -5.53 -1.34
N THR A 138 1.01 -5.59 -1.10
CA THR A 138 1.66 -6.83 -0.69
C THR A 138 1.68 -6.95 0.84
N PHE A 139 1.36 -8.15 1.34
CA PHE A 139 1.51 -8.45 2.76
C PHE A 139 2.98 -8.39 3.17
N ARG A 140 3.39 -7.33 3.87
CA ARG A 140 4.75 -7.17 4.39
C ARG A 140 4.90 -7.83 5.76
N GLY A 141 4.71 -9.14 5.82
CA GLY A 141 4.86 -9.94 7.05
C GLY A 141 6.25 -9.88 7.68
N SER A 142 7.30 -9.61 6.88
CA SER A 142 8.68 -9.47 7.33
C SER A 142 8.87 -8.38 8.40
N ARG A 143 8.21 -7.24 8.30
CA ARG A 143 8.29 -6.17 9.30
C ARG A 143 7.65 -6.56 10.64
N SER A 144 6.55 -7.29 10.61
CA SER A 144 5.88 -7.78 11.83
C SER A 144 6.67 -8.94 12.47
N ALA A 145 7.27 -9.80 11.67
CA ALA A 145 8.16 -10.87 12.12
C ALA A 145 9.44 -10.30 12.76
N ALA A 146 10.09 -9.32 12.13
CA ALA A 146 11.27 -8.66 12.66
C ALA A 146 11.02 -8.01 14.05
N LYS A 147 9.88 -7.34 14.23
CA LYS A 147 9.48 -6.78 15.53
C LYS A 147 9.26 -7.87 16.58
N GLY A 148 8.70 -9.02 16.20
CA GLY A 148 8.51 -10.18 17.08
C GLY A 148 9.84 -10.81 17.51
N VAL A 149 10.78 -10.97 16.59
CA VAL A 149 12.13 -11.50 16.86
C VAL A 149 12.90 -10.56 17.78
N ALA A 150 12.89 -9.26 17.54
CA ALA A 150 13.56 -8.28 18.39
C ALA A 150 13.00 -8.29 19.82
N ALA A 151 11.68 -8.31 19.99
CA ALA A 151 11.03 -8.41 21.29
C ALA A 151 11.33 -9.73 22.01
N GLY A 152 11.36 -10.86 21.29
CA GLY A 152 11.71 -12.17 21.82
C GLY A 152 13.16 -12.25 22.28
N LEU A 153 14.09 -11.66 21.54
CA LEU A 153 15.51 -11.57 21.89
C LEU A 153 15.73 -10.75 23.16
N LEU A 154 15.06 -9.59 23.29
CA LEU A 154 15.14 -8.76 24.49
C LEU A 154 14.60 -9.49 25.73
N LEU A 155 13.45 -10.15 25.61
CA LEU A 155 12.89 -10.95 26.70
C LEU A 155 13.76 -12.14 27.07
N GLY A 156 14.32 -12.83 26.10
CA GLY A 156 15.26 -13.93 26.32
C GLY A 156 16.53 -13.49 27.04
N LEU A 157 17.11 -12.35 26.63
CA LEU A 157 18.26 -11.74 27.30
C LEU A 157 17.94 -11.33 28.75
N ALA A 158 16.79 -10.71 28.98
CA ALA A 158 16.35 -10.32 30.31
C ALA A 158 16.17 -11.54 31.24
N LEU A 159 15.56 -12.61 30.74
CA LEU A 159 15.38 -13.86 31.47
C LEU A 159 16.73 -14.55 31.81
N THR A 160 17.64 -14.59 30.84
CA THR A 160 18.98 -15.19 31.10
C THR A 160 19.78 -14.37 32.09
N LEU A 161 19.71 -13.03 32.05
CA LEU A 161 20.34 -12.16 33.06
C LEU A 161 19.73 -12.37 34.45
N LEU A 162 18.42 -12.46 34.57
CA LEU A 162 17.74 -12.73 35.83
C LEU A 162 18.14 -14.09 36.40
N MET A 163 18.24 -15.14 35.59
CA MET A 163 18.68 -16.45 36.00
C MET A 163 20.17 -16.45 36.38
N ALA A 164 21.00 -15.67 35.69
CA ALA A 164 22.44 -15.55 36.02
C ALA A 164 22.66 -14.88 37.36
N ILE A 165 21.90 -13.82 37.66
CA ILE A 165 21.97 -13.13 38.97
C ILE A 165 21.42 -14.01 40.10
N GLY A 166 20.36 -14.78 39.86
CA GLY A 166 19.76 -15.68 40.85
C GLY A 166 20.58 -16.91 41.16
N ARG A 167 21.48 -17.33 40.26
CA ARG A 167 22.40 -18.45 40.51
C ARG A 167 23.69 -17.95 41.14
N LYS A 168 23.81 -18.10 42.45
CA LYS A 168 25.06 -17.88 43.16
C LYS A 168 26.06 -19.00 42.77
N THR A 169 26.66 -18.91 41.59
CA THR A 169 27.69 -19.87 41.14
C THR A 169 29.02 -19.37 41.65
N VAL A 170 29.54 -20.05 42.64
CA VAL A 170 30.89 -19.82 43.21
C VAL A 170 31.92 -20.29 42.18
N ARG A 171 32.64 -19.41 41.53
CA ARG A 171 33.69 -19.70 40.54
C ARG A 171 35.08 -19.38 41.04
N THR A 172 35.19 -18.53 42.04
CA THR A 172 36.48 -18.03 42.55
C THR A 172 36.54 -18.18 44.05
N ALA A 173 37.75 -18.36 44.63
CA ALA A 173 37.98 -18.46 46.06
C ALA A 173 37.43 -17.22 46.84
N ASP A 174 37.44 -16.07 46.20
CA ASP A 174 36.87 -14.83 46.77
C ASP A 174 35.32 -14.84 46.81
N ASP A 175 34.66 -15.50 45.86
CA ASP A 175 33.22 -15.70 45.90
C ASP A 175 32.80 -16.62 47.04
N LEU A 176 33.63 -17.60 47.36
CA LEU A 176 33.41 -18.51 48.50
C LEU A 176 33.49 -17.75 49.84
N LYS A 177 34.47 -16.87 50.01
CA LYS A 177 34.61 -16.02 51.21
C LYS A 177 33.42 -15.09 51.41
N ARG A 178 32.86 -14.54 50.32
CA ARG A 178 31.71 -13.65 50.39
C ARG A 178 30.40 -14.39 50.64
N SER A 179 30.27 -15.64 50.20
CA SER A 179 29.00 -16.37 50.29
C SER A 179 28.87 -17.21 51.57
N THR A 180 29.95 -17.64 52.20
CA THR A 180 29.90 -18.63 53.29
C THR A 180 30.58 -18.20 54.58
N SER A 181 31.22 -17.04 54.70
CA SER A 181 31.95 -16.58 55.91
C SER A 181 32.99 -17.60 56.47
N VAL A 182 33.31 -18.63 55.69
CA VAL A 182 34.30 -19.68 56.12
C VAL A 182 35.63 -19.35 55.47
N PRO A 183 36.76 -19.38 56.24
CA PRO A 183 38.07 -19.14 55.69
C PRO A 183 38.46 -20.24 54.72
N CYS A 184 38.85 -19.89 53.50
CA CYS A 184 39.34 -20.85 52.51
C CYS A 184 40.77 -21.32 52.91
N MET A 185 40.94 -22.58 53.23
CA MET A 185 42.20 -23.11 53.65
C MET A 185 43.21 -23.41 52.54
N GLY A 186 42.77 -23.43 51.28
CA GLY A 186 43.66 -23.67 50.15
C GLY A 186 42.89 -23.85 48.84
N THR A 187 43.57 -23.63 47.73
CA THR A 187 43.07 -23.90 46.39
C THR A 187 43.92 -24.95 45.71
N ILE A 188 43.28 -25.97 45.11
CA ILE A 188 43.97 -26.97 44.31
C ILE A 188 44.10 -26.42 42.89
N PRO A 189 45.31 -26.20 42.32
CA PRO A 189 45.46 -25.69 40.97
C PRO A 189 44.98 -26.72 39.95
N ALA A 190 44.34 -26.27 38.90
CA ALA A 190 43.89 -27.13 37.81
C ALA A 190 45.10 -27.72 37.07
N ILE A 191 45.22 -29.04 37.04
CA ILE A 191 46.27 -29.75 36.31
C ILE A 191 45.90 -29.70 34.82
N GLN A 192 46.72 -29.00 34.04
CA GLN A 192 46.58 -29.02 32.57
C GLN A 192 47.11 -30.36 32.05
N VAL A 193 46.21 -31.29 31.75
CA VAL A 193 46.56 -32.52 31.02
C VAL A 193 46.84 -32.15 29.57
N LYS A 194 48.13 -32.05 29.20
CA LYS A 194 48.55 -31.86 27.82
C LYS A 194 48.18 -33.09 27.00
N ARG A 195 47.07 -33.06 26.27
CA ARG A 195 46.76 -34.11 25.28
C ARG A 195 47.87 -34.13 24.23
N ARG A 196 48.71 -35.15 24.27
CA ARG A 196 49.60 -35.49 23.13
C ARG A 196 48.70 -35.95 21.98
N ARG A 197 48.85 -35.29 20.85
CA ARG A 197 48.36 -35.77 19.56
C ARG A 197 49.28 -36.81 19.02
#